data_73cbe9ec789ea89b94eef1eb9bc61727
#
_entry.id   73cbe9ec789ea89b94eef1eb9bc61727
#
_cell.length_a   1.000
_cell.length_b   1.000
_cell.length_c   1.000
_cell.angle_alpha   90.00
_cell.angle_beta   90.00
_cell.angle_gamma   90.00
#
_symmetry.space_group_name_H-M   'P 1'
#
loop_
_entity.id
_entity.type
_entity.pdbx_description
1 polymer ?
#
loop_
_entity_poly.entity_id
_entity_poly.type
_entity_poly.pdbx_seq_one_letter_code
_entity_poly.pdbx_strand_id
1 'polypeptide(L)'
;MNNEMMKELYSIGLIPVIKIENAEDAVPLAKALIDGGLPAAEITFRTACAAEAIKNITEAYPEMLVGAGTVLTTEQVDAAIAAGSKFIVSPGLNPKVVSYCLSKGVPMLPGCSNPSDVEVALELGLKTVKFFPAEAVGGLKMLKAMAAPYGQLTFMPTGGINADNLLDYLKFNKIVACGGSFMVADQLVKEKKWDEITALTKDAVKKMLGLEFTHMGINTENKEEAEKSAKLFNLLVGMPLKETSKSYFAGDAFEFMMGKGPGKCGHIGIKTHFVDRAIAYFKRMGFEFDESSITYDDKTGKPKFVYFKDEIAGFAVHLVQK
;
A
#
# COMPACT_ATOMS: atom_id res chain seq x y z
N MET A 1 12.57 -16.53 -4.63
CA MET A 1 11.27 -15.92 -4.29
C MET A 1 10.87 -15.02 -5.44
N ASN A 2 9.65 -15.11 -5.92
CA ASN A 2 9.18 -14.31 -7.06
C ASN A 2 9.23 -12.82 -6.69
N ASN A 3 10.16 -12.08 -7.29
CA ASN A 3 10.42 -10.67 -6.96
C ASN A 3 9.23 -9.76 -7.36
N GLU A 4 8.43 -10.19 -8.34
CA GLU A 4 7.25 -9.43 -8.81
C GLU A 4 6.11 -9.47 -7.80
N MET A 5 5.74 -10.64 -7.27
CA MET A 5 4.72 -10.76 -6.23
C MET A 5 5.06 -9.91 -5.00
N MET A 6 6.33 -9.90 -4.58
CA MET A 6 6.75 -9.07 -3.44
C MET A 6 6.67 -7.56 -3.73
N LYS A 7 6.94 -7.14 -4.97
CA LYS A 7 6.74 -5.75 -5.41
C LYS A 7 5.26 -5.39 -5.43
N GLU A 8 4.42 -6.30 -5.90
CA GLU A 8 2.96 -6.12 -5.90
C GLU A 8 2.41 -6.01 -4.48
N LEU A 9 2.81 -6.93 -3.57
CA LEU A 9 2.47 -6.90 -2.15
C LEU A 9 2.86 -5.55 -1.51
N TYR A 10 4.09 -5.09 -1.79
CA TYR A 10 4.59 -3.80 -1.32
C TYR A 10 3.75 -2.65 -1.88
N SER A 11 3.44 -2.66 -3.17
CA SER A 11 2.70 -1.59 -3.84
C SER A 11 1.26 -1.45 -3.34
N ILE A 12 0.64 -2.57 -2.94
CA ILE A 12 -0.70 -2.61 -2.36
C ILE A 12 -0.66 -2.13 -0.90
N GLY A 13 0.28 -2.62 -0.12
CA GLY A 13 0.58 -2.14 1.24
C GLY A 13 -0.34 -2.59 2.35
N LEU A 14 -1.56 -3.00 2.06
CA LEU A 14 -2.53 -3.54 3.02
C LEU A 14 -3.23 -4.77 2.42
N ILE A 15 -3.21 -5.88 3.16
CA ILE A 15 -3.80 -7.13 2.73
C ILE A 15 -4.97 -7.48 3.66
N PRO A 16 -6.21 -7.47 3.15
CA PRO A 16 -7.37 -7.94 3.90
C PRO A 16 -7.22 -9.42 4.28
N VAL A 17 -7.28 -9.72 5.59
CA VAL A 17 -7.22 -11.09 6.12
C VAL A 17 -8.63 -11.56 6.42
N ILE A 18 -9.09 -12.57 5.71
CA ILE A 18 -10.49 -12.90 5.58
C ILE A 18 -10.75 -14.33 6.04
N LYS A 19 -11.79 -14.49 6.86
CA LYS A 19 -12.46 -15.76 7.10
C LYS A 19 -13.77 -15.76 6.32
N ILE A 20 -13.94 -16.70 5.40
CA ILE A 20 -15.16 -16.85 4.61
C ILE A 20 -15.82 -18.18 4.97
N GLU A 21 -17.15 -18.21 5.13
CA GLU A 21 -17.89 -19.40 5.53
C GLU A 21 -18.63 -20.04 4.34
N ASN A 22 -18.96 -19.24 3.32
CA ASN A 22 -19.62 -19.71 2.10
C ASN A 22 -18.80 -19.28 0.87
N ALA A 23 -18.42 -20.22 0.02
CA ALA A 23 -17.61 -19.92 -1.17
C ALA A 23 -18.30 -18.97 -2.17
N GLU A 24 -19.62 -18.95 -2.20
CA GLU A 24 -20.42 -18.04 -3.03
C GLU A 24 -20.24 -16.55 -2.68
N ASP A 25 -19.89 -16.25 -1.42
CA ASP A 25 -19.64 -14.89 -0.95
C ASP A 25 -18.28 -14.33 -1.38
N ALA A 26 -17.40 -15.18 -1.91
CA ALA A 26 -16.03 -14.82 -2.26
C ALA A 26 -15.94 -13.79 -3.39
N VAL A 27 -16.71 -13.94 -4.45
CA VAL A 27 -16.69 -13.05 -5.62
C VAL A 27 -17.28 -11.68 -5.28
N PRO A 28 -18.46 -11.57 -4.63
CA PRO A 28 -18.97 -10.26 -4.18
C PRO A 28 -18.03 -9.53 -3.22
N LEU A 29 -17.40 -10.26 -2.29
CA LEU A 29 -16.42 -9.71 -1.37
C LEU A 29 -15.19 -9.17 -2.10
N ALA A 30 -14.63 -9.95 -3.04
CA ALA A 30 -13.50 -9.51 -3.87
C ALA A 30 -13.83 -8.24 -4.67
N LYS A 31 -15.05 -8.18 -5.24
CA LYS A 31 -15.53 -6.97 -5.91
C LYS A 31 -15.56 -5.77 -4.96
N ALA A 32 -16.07 -5.94 -3.74
CA ALA A 32 -16.13 -4.86 -2.75
C ALA A 32 -14.73 -4.32 -2.41
N LEU A 33 -13.73 -5.20 -2.30
CA LEU A 33 -12.34 -4.81 -2.07
C LEU A 33 -11.71 -4.07 -3.26
N ILE A 34 -11.96 -4.57 -4.49
CA ILE A 34 -11.49 -3.93 -5.73
C ILE A 34 -12.11 -2.53 -5.87
N ASP A 35 -13.43 -2.41 -5.69
CA ASP A 35 -14.16 -1.14 -5.74
C ASP A 35 -13.68 -0.17 -4.62
N GLY A 36 -13.17 -0.73 -3.52
CA GLY A 36 -12.49 0.01 -2.45
C GLY A 36 -11.06 0.44 -2.76
N GLY A 37 -10.50 0.00 -3.89
CA GLY A 37 -9.13 0.32 -4.32
C GLY A 37 -8.05 -0.62 -3.77
N LEU A 38 -8.44 -1.80 -3.24
CA LEU A 38 -7.55 -2.77 -2.62
C LEU A 38 -7.69 -4.15 -3.29
N PRO A 39 -7.03 -4.38 -4.45
CA PRO A 39 -7.16 -5.61 -5.22
C PRO A 39 -6.30 -6.75 -4.63
N ALA A 40 -6.51 -7.06 -3.35
CA ALA A 40 -5.80 -8.13 -2.66
C ALA A 40 -6.67 -8.79 -1.59
N ALA A 41 -6.39 -10.07 -1.28
CA ALA A 41 -7.01 -10.80 -0.18
C ALA A 41 -6.12 -11.94 0.32
N GLU A 42 -6.07 -12.16 1.64
CA GLU A 42 -5.57 -13.38 2.28
C GLU A 42 -6.80 -14.19 2.77
N ILE A 43 -7.20 -15.23 2.02
CA ILE A 43 -8.30 -16.12 2.41
C ILE A 43 -7.76 -17.19 3.33
N THR A 44 -8.29 -17.27 4.55
CA THR A 44 -7.74 -18.16 5.58
C THR A 44 -8.33 -19.57 5.53
N PHE A 45 -7.47 -20.60 5.59
CA PHE A 45 -7.84 -22.01 5.69
C PHE A 45 -8.41 -22.38 7.08
N ARG A 46 -9.19 -21.47 7.65
CA ARG A 46 -9.97 -21.69 8.89
C ARG A 46 -11.36 -22.28 8.62
N THR A 47 -11.74 -22.41 7.36
CA THR A 47 -13.01 -22.99 6.91
C THR A 47 -12.76 -24.00 5.81
N ALA A 48 -13.69 -24.94 5.64
CA ALA A 48 -13.58 -25.98 4.61
C ALA A 48 -13.69 -25.44 3.17
N CYS A 49 -14.37 -24.29 2.97
CA CYS A 49 -14.57 -23.68 1.66
C CYS A 49 -13.43 -22.78 1.20
N ALA A 50 -12.33 -22.65 1.96
CA ALA A 50 -11.27 -21.69 1.66
C ALA A 50 -10.67 -21.87 0.26
N ALA A 51 -10.35 -23.10 -0.14
CA ALA A 51 -9.80 -23.37 -1.47
C ALA A 51 -10.80 -23.02 -2.59
N GLU A 52 -12.08 -23.37 -2.43
CA GLU A 52 -13.12 -23.03 -3.38
C GLU A 52 -13.32 -21.49 -3.46
N ALA A 53 -13.31 -20.80 -2.33
CA ALA A 53 -13.40 -19.34 -2.30
C ALA A 53 -12.22 -18.67 -3.04
N ILE A 54 -10.99 -19.15 -2.84
CA ILE A 54 -9.81 -18.67 -3.57
C ILE A 54 -10.00 -18.90 -5.07
N LYS A 55 -10.41 -20.09 -5.48
CA LYS A 55 -10.65 -20.44 -6.88
C LYS A 55 -11.68 -19.49 -7.52
N ASN A 56 -12.82 -19.30 -6.86
CA ASN A 56 -13.89 -18.42 -7.36
C ASN A 56 -13.38 -16.97 -7.56
N ILE A 57 -12.55 -16.46 -6.65
CA ILE A 57 -11.97 -15.12 -6.79
C ILE A 57 -10.97 -15.08 -7.95
N THR A 58 -10.04 -16.04 -8.02
CA THR A 58 -8.99 -16.05 -9.04
C THR A 58 -9.51 -16.26 -10.45
N GLU A 59 -10.63 -16.98 -10.61
CA GLU A 59 -11.33 -17.12 -11.89
C GLU A 59 -12.10 -15.85 -12.28
N ALA A 60 -12.76 -15.18 -11.30
CA ALA A 60 -13.52 -13.97 -11.56
C ALA A 60 -12.65 -12.72 -11.73
N TYR A 61 -11.54 -12.64 -11.01
CA TYR A 61 -10.62 -11.48 -10.97
C TYR A 61 -9.15 -11.95 -11.04
N PRO A 62 -8.65 -12.38 -12.22
CA PRO A 62 -7.29 -12.94 -12.38
C PRO A 62 -6.17 -11.98 -11.97
N GLU A 63 -6.42 -10.67 -12.06
CA GLU A 63 -5.46 -9.63 -11.68
C GLU A 63 -5.38 -9.39 -10.15
N MET A 64 -6.34 -9.89 -9.38
CA MET A 64 -6.34 -9.71 -7.93
C MET A 64 -5.22 -10.54 -7.28
N LEU A 65 -4.49 -9.92 -6.33
CA LEU A 65 -3.46 -10.61 -5.54
C LEU A 65 -4.13 -11.44 -4.44
N VAL A 66 -4.41 -12.71 -4.71
CA VAL A 66 -5.05 -13.62 -3.77
C VAL A 66 -4.02 -14.55 -3.14
N GLY A 67 -3.98 -14.60 -1.81
CA GLY A 67 -3.15 -15.51 -1.03
C GLY A 67 -3.99 -16.42 -0.12
N ALA A 68 -3.37 -17.54 0.29
CA ALA A 68 -3.94 -18.45 1.25
C ALA A 68 -3.33 -18.22 2.63
N GLY A 69 -4.15 -17.91 3.62
CA GLY A 69 -3.74 -17.72 5.02
C GLY A 69 -4.05 -18.93 5.89
N THR A 70 -3.38 -19.02 7.05
CA THR A 70 -3.57 -20.11 8.02
C THR A 70 -3.31 -21.51 7.43
N VAL A 71 -2.34 -21.60 6.54
CA VAL A 71 -1.91 -22.86 5.92
C VAL A 71 -0.95 -23.58 6.86
N LEU A 72 -1.32 -24.78 7.29
CA LEU A 72 -0.62 -25.53 8.36
C LEU A 72 -0.03 -26.85 7.86
N THR A 73 -0.47 -27.36 6.71
CA THR A 73 -0.04 -28.66 6.18
C THR A 73 0.33 -28.58 4.69
N THR A 74 1.07 -29.57 4.21
CA THR A 74 1.46 -29.68 2.81
C THR A 74 0.27 -29.90 1.88
N GLU A 75 -0.76 -30.60 2.35
CA GLU A 75 -2.03 -30.81 1.61
C GLU A 75 -2.80 -29.50 1.42
N GLN A 76 -2.79 -28.62 2.43
CA GLN A 76 -3.36 -27.28 2.29
C GLN A 76 -2.55 -26.41 1.33
N VAL A 77 -1.23 -26.57 1.25
CA VAL A 77 -0.40 -25.89 0.25
C VAL A 77 -0.79 -26.32 -1.15
N ASP A 78 -0.92 -27.63 -1.41
CA ASP A 78 -1.34 -28.14 -2.72
C ASP A 78 -2.75 -27.65 -3.09
N ALA A 79 -3.70 -27.67 -2.15
CA ALA A 79 -5.04 -27.14 -2.36
C ALA A 79 -5.05 -25.65 -2.69
N ALA A 80 -4.24 -24.85 -1.98
CA ALA A 80 -4.11 -23.41 -2.22
C ALA A 80 -3.52 -23.10 -3.61
N ILE A 81 -2.46 -23.84 -4.01
CA ILE A 81 -1.84 -23.71 -5.34
C ILE A 81 -2.84 -24.08 -6.44
N ALA A 82 -3.52 -25.21 -6.28
CA ALA A 82 -4.53 -25.67 -7.24
C ALA A 82 -5.70 -24.68 -7.39
N ALA A 83 -6.04 -23.94 -6.33
CA ALA A 83 -7.03 -22.87 -6.34
C ALA A 83 -6.53 -21.53 -6.95
N GLY A 84 -5.25 -21.44 -7.35
CA GLY A 84 -4.68 -20.24 -7.97
C GLY A 84 -4.09 -19.22 -6.97
N SER A 85 -3.85 -19.62 -5.72
CA SER A 85 -3.21 -18.74 -4.72
C SER A 85 -1.82 -18.29 -5.16
N LYS A 86 -1.56 -16.98 -5.14
CA LYS A 86 -0.27 -16.39 -5.55
C LYS A 86 0.79 -16.38 -4.43
N PHE A 87 0.38 -16.52 -3.19
CA PHE A 87 1.26 -16.61 -2.01
C PHE A 87 0.60 -17.38 -0.87
N ILE A 88 1.42 -17.90 0.03
CA ILE A 88 0.99 -18.68 1.20
C ILE A 88 1.39 -17.95 2.47
N VAL A 89 0.54 -17.99 3.49
CA VAL A 89 0.78 -17.40 4.80
C VAL A 89 0.41 -18.41 5.88
N SER A 90 1.22 -18.50 6.93
CA SER A 90 0.91 -19.31 8.12
C SER A 90 0.98 -18.49 9.40
N PRO A 91 0.31 -18.91 10.48
CA PRO A 91 0.37 -18.21 11.76
C PRO A 91 1.71 -18.40 12.49
N GLY A 92 2.43 -19.46 12.20
CA GLY A 92 3.74 -19.78 12.77
C GLY A 92 4.71 -20.31 11.71
N LEU A 93 5.95 -20.49 12.08
CA LEU A 93 6.98 -21.03 11.23
C LEU A 93 7.07 -22.56 11.42
N ASN A 94 6.61 -23.31 10.41
CA ASN A 94 6.81 -24.75 10.31
C ASN A 94 7.79 -25.03 9.17
N PRO A 95 9.05 -25.46 9.48
CA PRO A 95 10.08 -25.68 8.45
C PRO A 95 9.66 -26.64 7.33
N LYS A 96 8.88 -27.68 7.67
CA LYS A 96 8.37 -28.65 6.69
C LYS A 96 7.44 -27.97 5.67
N VAL A 97 6.49 -27.15 6.14
CA VAL A 97 5.54 -26.45 5.27
C VAL A 97 6.26 -25.38 4.45
N VAL A 98 7.18 -24.62 5.07
CA VAL A 98 7.99 -23.61 4.38
C VAL A 98 8.81 -24.24 3.26
N SER A 99 9.59 -25.32 3.57
CA SER A 99 10.41 -26.02 2.59
C SER A 99 9.56 -26.58 1.45
N TYR A 100 8.37 -27.07 1.76
CA TYR A 100 7.44 -27.58 0.73
C TYR A 100 6.95 -26.46 -0.18
N CYS A 101 6.53 -25.32 0.36
CA CYS A 101 6.15 -24.13 -0.46
C CYS A 101 7.31 -23.70 -1.39
N LEU A 102 8.53 -23.63 -0.85
CA LEU A 102 9.71 -23.26 -1.64
C LEU A 102 9.99 -24.27 -2.76
N SER A 103 9.83 -25.58 -2.51
CA SER A 103 9.99 -26.63 -3.53
C SER A 103 8.96 -26.56 -4.65
N LYS A 104 7.77 -26.02 -4.34
CA LYS A 104 6.69 -25.77 -5.33
C LYS A 104 6.84 -24.41 -6.02
N GLY A 105 7.82 -23.60 -5.65
CA GLY A 105 8.04 -22.26 -6.21
C GLY A 105 6.99 -21.21 -5.81
N VAL A 106 6.16 -21.49 -4.76
CA VAL A 106 5.18 -20.55 -4.26
C VAL A 106 5.77 -19.73 -3.10
N PRO A 107 5.62 -18.38 -3.12
CA PRO A 107 6.07 -17.52 -2.03
C PRO A 107 5.37 -17.85 -0.71
N MET A 108 6.15 -17.88 0.38
CA MET A 108 5.67 -18.21 1.73
C MET A 108 6.06 -17.12 2.72
N LEU A 109 5.10 -16.68 3.53
CA LEU A 109 5.26 -15.70 4.61
C LEU A 109 4.85 -16.36 5.95
N PRO A 110 5.78 -17.10 6.61
CA PRO A 110 5.49 -17.76 7.89
C PRO A 110 5.43 -16.75 9.02
N GLY A 111 4.60 -17.01 10.02
CA GLY A 111 4.51 -16.22 11.24
C GLY A 111 5.75 -16.39 12.10
N CYS A 112 6.37 -15.28 12.48
CA CYS A 112 7.50 -15.20 13.39
C CYS A 112 7.19 -14.19 14.48
N SER A 113 7.50 -14.53 15.75
CA SER A 113 7.23 -13.63 16.88
C SER A 113 8.46 -13.40 17.77
N ASN A 114 9.58 -14.07 17.49
CA ASN A 114 10.81 -14.00 18.26
C ASN A 114 12.05 -14.20 17.36
N PRO A 115 13.27 -13.92 17.86
CA PRO A 115 14.52 -14.09 17.12
C PRO A 115 14.77 -15.50 16.59
N SER A 116 14.45 -16.56 17.37
CA SER A 116 14.68 -17.95 16.93
C SER A 116 13.84 -18.30 15.69
N ASP A 117 12.59 -17.85 15.62
CA ASP A 117 11.77 -18.02 14.41
C ASP A 117 12.41 -17.33 13.21
N VAL A 118 12.93 -16.11 13.41
CA VAL A 118 13.59 -15.32 12.36
C VAL A 118 14.84 -16.01 11.84
N GLU A 119 15.67 -16.57 12.74
CA GLU A 119 16.89 -17.30 12.34
C GLU A 119 16.57 -18.54 11.52
N VAL A 120 15.56 -19.32 11.92
CA VAL A 120 15.09 -20.47 11.13
C VAL A 120 14.54 -20.01 9.76
N ALA A 121 13.82 -18.89 9.70
CA ALA A 121 13.34 -18.32 8.43
C ALA A 121 14.49 -17.94 7.50
N LEU A 122 15.55 -17.33 8.05
CA LEU A 122 16.75 -16.96 7.29
C LEU A 122 17.53 -18.18 6.81
N GLU A 123 17.67 -19.22 7.64
CA GLU A 123 18.29 -20.50 7.26
C GLU A 123 17.56 -21.16 6.08
N LEU A 124 16.22 -21.05 6.06
CA LEU A 124 15.38 -21.51 4.95
C LEU A 124 15.44 -20.57 3.71
N GLY A 125 16.22 -19.50 3.75
CA GLY A 125 16.40 -18.56 2.64
C GLY A 125 15.28 -17.52 2.45
N LEU A 126 14.41 -17.35 3.46
CA LEU A 126 13.35 -16.34 3.41
C LEU A 126 13.92 -14.93 3.62
N LYS A 127 13.35 -13.96 2.93
CA LYS A 127 13.70 -12.53 3.07
C LYS A 127 12.55 -11.69 3.62
N THR A 128 11.37 -12.28 3.73
CA THR A 128 10.18 -11.65 4.30
C THR A 128 9.43 -12.65 5.14
N VAL A 129 9.00 -12.24 6.33
CA VAL A 129 8.19 -13.04 7.24
C VAL A 129 6.96 -12.26 7.72
N LYS A 130 5.91 -12.97 8.10
CA LYS A 130 4.78 -12.39 8.82
C LYS A 130 5.19 -12.17 10.27
N PHE A 131 4.97 -10.99 10.81
CA PHE A 131 5.09 -10.73 12.25
C PHE A 131 3.72 -10.91 12.90
N PHE A 132 3.54 -11.96 13.69
CA PHE A 132 2.23 -12.37 14.18
C PHE A 132 2.31 -13.04 15.56
N PRO A 133 1.34 -12.77 16.46
CA PRO A 133 0.29 -11.75 16.40
C PRO A 133 0.84 -10.36 16.81
N ALA A 134 0.91 -9.39 15.88
CA ALA A 134 1.74 -8.20 15.97
C ALA A 134 1.52 -7.38 17.27
N GLU A 135 0.30 -6.90 17.52
CA GLU A 135 0.03 -6.06 18.70
C GLU A 135 0.14 -6.85 20.02
N ALA A 136 -0.28 -8.11 20.03
CA ALA A 136 -0.26 -8.94 21.24
C ALA A 136 1.17 -9.28 21.72
N VAL A 137 2.16 -9.31 20.82
CA VAL A 137 3.56 -9.59 21.16
C VAL A 137 4.42 -8.33 21.34
N GLY A 138 3.80 -7.14 21.41
CA GLY A 138 4.48 -5.87 21.71
C GLY A 138 4.54 -4.88 20.57
N GLY A 139 3.81 -5.12 19.48
CA GLY A 139 3.55 -4.15 18.42
C GLY A 139 4.80 -3.66 17.69
N LEU A 140 4.71 -2.45 17.17
CA LEU A 140 5.80 -1.82 16.40
C LEU A 140 7.09 -1.67 17.22
N LYS A 141 7.01 -1.50 18.53
CA LYS A 141 8.19 -1.43 19.40
C LYS A 141 8.97 -2.72 19.40
N MET A 142 8.29 -3.85 19.59
CA MET A 142 8.91 -5.18 19.53
C MET A 142 9.45 -5.48 18.13
N LEU A 143 8.69 -5.17 17.10
CA LEU A 143 9.12 -5.37 15.72
C LEU A 143 10.41 -4.62 15.39
N LYS A 144 10.53 -3.35 15.80
CA LYS A 144 11.76 -2.55 15.59
C LYS A 144 12.96 -3.17 16.31
N ALA A 145 12.78 -3.60 17.54
CA ALA A 145 13.84 -4.25 18.32
C ALA A 145 14.27 -5.57 17.66
N MET A 146 13.32 -6.37 17.21
CA MET A 146 13.57 -7.64 16.53
C MET A 146 14.23 -7.45 15.15
N ALA A 147 13.84 -6.41 14.40
CA ALA A 147 14.39 -6.12 13.07
C ALA A 147 15.83 -5.59 13.09
N ALA A 148 16.28 -5.02 14.20
CA ALA A 148 17.59 -4.36 14.31
C ALA A 148 18.78 -5.28 13.97
N PRO A 149 18.90 -6.52 14.47
CA PRO A 149 19.99 -7.43 14.11
C PRO A 149 19.86 -8.05 12.72
N TYR A 150 18.69 -7.97 12.07
CA TYR A 150 18.40 -8.68 10.81
C TYR A 150 18.19 -7.70 9.66
N GLY A 151 19.24 -6.98 9.25
CA GLY A 151 19.22 -5.92 8.26
C GLY A 151 18.62 -6.31 6.90
N GLN A 152 18.74 -7.59 6.50
CA GLN A 152 18.27 -8.14 5.24
C GLN A 152 16.79 -8.56 5.24
N LEU A 153 16.15 -8.64 6.42
CA LEU A 153 14.78 -9.12 6.56
C LEU A 153 13.77 -7.98 6.49
N THR A 154 12.61 -8.29 5.90
CA THR A 154 11.42 -7.44 5.88
C THR A 154 10.24 -8.18 6.50
N PHE A 155 9.18 -7.43 6.86
CA PHE A 155 8.09 -7.97 7.65
C PHE A 155 6.72 -7.59 7.07
N MET A 156 5.74 -8.47 7.31
CA MET A 156 4.31 -8.22 7.13
C MET A 156 3.60 -8.38 8.49
N PRO A 157 3.49 -7.31 9.30
CA PRO A 157 2.78 -7.37 10.58
C PRO A 157 1.30 -7.66 10.36
N THR A 158 0.76 -8.56 11.19
CA THR A 158 -0.63 -8.98 11.17
C THR A 158 -1.10 -9.27 12.60
N GLY A 159 -2.36 -8.97 12.91
CA GLY A 159 -2.96 -9.17 14.24
C GLY A 159 -2.95 -7.89 15.07
N GLY A 160 -4.14 -7.29 15.21
CA GLY A 160 -4.34 -6.01 15.89
C GLY A 160 -4.06 -4.78 15.02
N ILE A 161 -3.72 -4.97 13.74
CA ILE A 161 -3.60 -3.85 12.80
C ILE A 161 -5.01 -3.28 12.52
N ASN A 162 -5.11 -1.97 12.60
CA ASN A 162 -6.35 -1.21 12.40
C ASN A 162 -6.07 0.14 11.73
N ALA A 163 -7.12 0.92 11.51
CA ALA A 163 -7.01 2.19 10.80
C ALA A 163 -6.16 3.25 11.55
N ASP A 164 -5.95 3.11 12.85
CA ASP A 164 -5.23 4.10 13.65
C ASP A 164 -3.71 3.81 13.71
N ASN A 165 -3.32 2.52 13.72
CA ASN A 165 -1.91 2.12 13.79
C ASN A 165 -1.28 1.75 12.44
N LEU A 166 -2.09 1.53 11.39
CA LEU A 166 -1.63 1.12 10.06
C LEU A 166 -0.48 1.99 9.53
N LEU A 167 -0.64 3.31 9.59
CA LEU A 167 0.34 4.25 9.05
C LEU A 167 1.68 4.19 9.79
N ASP A 168 1.67 4.02 11.10
CA ASP A 168 2.89 3.92 11.90
C ASP A 168 3.71 2.69 11.55
N TYR A 169 3.03 1.55 11.30
CA TYR A 169 3.69 0.36 10.77
C TYR A 169 4.26 0.59 9.37
N LEU A 170 3.46 1.12 8.44
CA LEU A 170 3.89 1.31 7.05
C LEU A 170 5.04 2.32 6.89
N LYS A 171 5.17 3.28 7.79
CA LYS A 171 6.32 4.21 7.83
C LYS A 171 7.63 3.55 8.24
N PHE A 172 7.60 2.39 8.86
CA PHE A 172 8.83 1.66 9.17
C PHE A 172 9.34 0.97 7.89
N ASN A 173 10.54 1.33 7.47
CA ASN A 173 11.13 0.93 6.18
C ASN A 173 11.34 -0.58 5.97
N LYS A 174 11.18 -1.39 7.04
CA LYS A 174 11.22 -2.86 6.98
C LYS A 174 9.86 -3.49 6.70
N ILE A 175 8.78 -2.71 6.58
CA ILE A 175 7.45 -3.23 6.33
C ILE A 175 7.15 -3.26 4.82
N VAL A 176 6.82 -4.44 4.32
CA VAL A 176 6.38 -4.61 2.91
C VAL A 176 4.90 -4.33 2.75
N ALA A 177 4.08 -4.85 3.66
CA ALA A 177 2.64 -4.63 3.73
C ALA A 177 2.16 -4.94 5.14
N CYS A 178 0.93 -4.57 5.48
CA CYS A 178 0.27 -4.96 6.72
C CYS A 178 -0.90 -5.91 6.41
N GLY A 179 -1.09 -6.96 7.22
CA GLY A 179 -2.30 -7.78 7.18
C GLY A 179 -3.32 -7.25 8.18
N GLY A 180 -4.55 -7.01 7.75
CA GLY A 180 -5.61 -6.49 8.62
C GLY A 180 -6.98 -7.03 8.28
N SER A 181 -7.88 -7.12 9.28
CA SER A 181 -9.27 -7.57 9.08
C SER A 181 -10.29 -6.48 9.40
N PHE A 182 -9.87 -5.28 9.78
CA PHE A 182 -10.78 -4.23 10.23
C PHE A 182 -11.77 -3.73 9.17
N MET A 183 -11.44 -3.83 7.87
CA MET A 183 -12.32 -3.49 6.75
C MET A 183 -13.22 -4.68 6.32
N VAL A 184 -12.90 -5.90 6.76
CA VAL A 184 -13.59 -7.15 6.42
C VAL A 184 -13.96 -7.95 7.67
N ALA A 185 -14.47 -7.27 8.69
CA ALA A 185 -14.87 -7.91 9.94
C ALA A 185 -15.84 -9.08 9.67
N ASP A 186 -15.67 -10.19 10.39
CA ASP A 186 -16.46 -11.43 10.20
C ASP A 186 -17.96 -11.17 10.13
N GLN A 187 -18.47 -10.23 10.93
CA GLN A 187 -19.89 -9.87 10.94
C GLN A 187 -20.34 -9.23 9.62
N LEU A 188 -19.53 -8.34 9.04
CA LEU A 188 -19.86 -7.67 7.76
C LEU A 188 -19.91 -8.68 6.60
N VAL A 189 -18.99 -9.64 6.61
CA VAL A 189 -18.96 -10.71 5.59
C VAL A 189 -20.19 -11.61 5.73
N LYS A 190 -20.54 -12.04 6.94
CA LYS A 190 -21.72 -12.86 7.21
C LYS A 190 -23.04 -12.16 6.84
N GLU A 191 -23.12 -10.86 7.09
CA GLU A 191 -24.30 -10.06 6.75
C GLU A 191 -24.30 -9.56 5.30
N LYS A 192 -23.28 -9.94 4.51
CA LYS A 192 -23.13 -9.54 3.10
C LYS A 192 -23.16 -8.02 2.91
N LYS A 193 -22.54 -7.27 3.83
CA LYS A 193 -22.48 -5.79 3.84
C LYS A 193 -21.41 -5.26 2.88
N TRP A 194 -21.54 -5.60 1.59
CA TRP A 194 -20.51 -5.32 0.57
C TRP A 194 -20.24 -3.83 0.42
N ASP A 195 -21.26 -2.98 0.44
CA ASP A 195 -21.10 -1.53 0.34
C ASP A 195 -20.34 -0.94 1.53
N GLU A 196 -20.59 -1.47 2.74
CA GLU A 196 -19.87 -1.06 3.95
C GLU A 196 -18.42 -1.51 3.91
N ILE A 197 -18.14 -2.73 3.45
CA ILE A 197 -16.78 -3.23 3.21
C ILE A 197 -16.06 -2.34 2.18
N THR A 198 -16.74 -1.96 1.09
CA THR A 198 -16.19 -1.04 0.09
C THR A 198 -15.84 0.32 0.71
N ALA A 199 -16.72 0.89 1.53
CA ALA A 199 -16.49 2.17 2.19
C ALA A 199 -15.30 2.09 3.16
N LEU A 200 -15.25 1.09 4.03
CA LEU A 200 -14.14 0.87 4.97
C LEU A 200 -12.81 0.64 4.26
N THR A 201 -12.84 -0.07 3.11
CA THR A 201 -11.66 -0.30 2.28
C THR A 201 -11.16 1.01 1.67
N LYS A 202 -12.06 1.83 1.12
CA LYS A 202 -11.72 3.19 0.62
C LYS A 202 -11.08 4.05 1.70
N ASP A 203 -11.65 4.03 2.90
CA ASP A 203 -11.11 4.79 4.02
C ASP A 203 -9.73 4.30 4.46
N ALA A 204 -9.51 2.98 4.45
CA ALA A 204 -8.19 2.42 4.74
C ALA A 204 -7.14 2.83 3.70
N VAL A 205 -7.47 2.78 2.41
CA VAL A 205 -6.61 3.23 1.32
C VAL A 205 -6.34 4.73 1.42
N LYS A 206 -7.38 5.55 1.69
CA LYS A 206 -7.26 6.99 1.88
C LYS A 206 -6.31 7.32 3.04
N LYS A 207 -6.45 6.65 4.18
CA LYS A 207 -5.54 6.81 5.34
C LYS A 207 -4.11 6.39 4.98
N MET A 208 -3.94 5.27 4.30
CA MET A 208 -2.62 4.78 3.87
C MET A 208 -1.92 5.78 2.96
N LEU A 209 -2.57 6.23 1.91
CA LEU A 209 -1.98 7.15 0.93
C LEU A 209 -1.91 8.59 1.45
N GLY A 210 -2.88 9.02 2.26
CA GLY A 210 -2.93 10.36 2.83
C GLY A 210 -2.90 11.45 1.78
N LEU A 211 -3.63 11.26 0.67
CA LEU A 211 -3.69 12.23 -0.42
C LEU A 211 -4.29 13.55 0.07
N GLU A 212 -3.57 14.64 -0.18
CA GLU A 212 -3.95 15.97 0.29
C GLU A 212 -3.45 17.02 -0.69
N PHE A 213 -4.31 18.00 -1.03
CA PHE A 213 -3.88 19.18 -1.78
C PHE A 213 -2.75 19.90 -1.04
N THR A 214 -1.71 20.32 -1.75
CA THR A 214 -0.62 21.08 -1.15
C THR A 214 -0.52 22.51 -1.68
N HIS A 215 -0.45 22.69 -2.99
CA HIS A 215 -0.37 24.02 -3.60
C HIS A 215 -0.88 24.00 -5.05
N MET A 216 -1.17 25.19 -5.53
CA MET A 216 -1.42 25.48 -6.94
C MET A 216 -0.32 26.42 -7.44
N GLY A 217 0.45 25.95 -8.41
CA GLY A 217 1.40 26.78 -9.15
C GLY A 217 0.70 27.45 -10.33
N ILE A 218 0.81 28.75 -10.42
CA ILE A 218 0.19 29.58 -11.45
C ILE A 218 1.31 30.15 -12.31
N ASN A 219 1.25 29.89 -13.64
CA ASN A 219 2.21 30.46 -14.56
C ASN A 219 1.97 31.95 -14.71
N THR A 220 3.03 32.75 -14.64
CA THR A 220 3.04 34.18 -14.96
C THR A 220 4.00 34.46 -16.11
N GLU A 221 3.96 35.65 -16.67
CA GLU A 221 4.84 35.98 -17.79
C GLU A 221 6.30 36.14 -17.37
N ASN A 222 6.52 36.70 -16.15
CA ASN A 222 7.86 37.02 -15.67
C ASN A 222 7.91 37.16 -14.14
N LYS A 223 9.10 37.50 -13.60
CA LYS A 223 9.33 37.67 -12.17
C LYS A 223 8.49 38.79 -11.57
N GLU A 224 8.36 39.91 -12.28
CA GLU A 224 7.63 41.11 -11.82
C GLU A 224 6.14 40.81 -11.66
N GLU A 225 5.54 40.09 -12.58
CA GLU A 225 4.14 39.66 -12.49
C GLU A 225 3.92 38.67 -11.37
N ALA A 226 4.83 37.69 -11.19
CA ALA A 226 4.77 36.73 -10.11
C ALA A 226 4.81 37.43 -8.74
N GLU A 227 5.75 38.35 -8.54
CA GLU A 227 5.88 39.14 -7.33
C GLU A 227 4.63 39.99 -7.04
N LYS A 228 4.14 40.69 -8.06
CA LYS A 228 2.91 41.51 -7.97
C LYS A 228 1.72 40.65 -7.57
N SER A 229 1.53 39.50 -8.21
CA SER A 229 0.43 38.57 -7.93
C SER A 229 0.48 38.05 -6.51
N ALA A 230 1.65 37.61 -6.04
CA ALA A 230 1.83 37.17 -4.67
C ALA A 230 1.54 38.28 -3.64
N LYS A 231 1.99 39.51 -3.91
CA LYS A 231 1.70 40.68 -3.05
C LYS A 231 0.20 41.00 -2.98
N LEU A 232 -0.53 40.86 -4.11
CA LEU A 232 -1.99 41.07 -4.13
C LEU A 232 -2.70 40.00 -3.28
N PHE A 233 -2.30 38.73 -3.35
CA PHE A 233 -2.86 37.68 -2.47
C PHE A 233 -2.54 37.91 -0.99
N ASN A 234 -1.35 38.41 -0.70
CA ASN A 234 -1.03 38.85 0.68
C ASN A 234 -1.97 39.94 1.17
N LEU A 235 -2.26 40.95 0.33
CA LEU A 235 -3.19 42.02 0.67
C LEU A 235 -4.63 41.53 0.84
N LEU A 236 -5.08 40.57 -0.01
CA LEU A 236 -6.46 40.08 0.00
C LEU A 236 -6.76 39.17 1.20
N VAL A 237 -5.82 38.29 1.57
CA VAL A 237 -6.08 37.20 2.51
C VAL A 237 -5.03 37.10 3.63
N GLY A 238 -4.05 38.01 3.69
CA GLY A 238 -3.05 38.05 4.73
C GLY A 238 -2.03 36.91 4.68
N MET A 239 -1.90 36.22 3.56
CA MET A 239 -0.98 35.09 3.41
C MET A 239 0.48 35.56 3.41
N PRO A 240 1.39 34.95 4.20
CA PRO A 240 2.79 35.36 4.23
C PRO A 240 3.46 35.10 2.88
N LEU A 241 4.37 36.01 2.49
CA LEU A 241 5.13 35.90 1.25
C LEU A 241 6.44 35.14 1.47
N LYS A 242 6.80 34.32 0.46
CA LYS A 242 8.08 33.62 0.41
C LYS A 242 8.60 33.61 -1.02
N GLU A 243 9.79 34.13 -1.23
CA GLU A 243 10.49 34.05 -2.52
C GLU A 243 11.33 32.77 -2.56
N THR A 244 11.33 32.12 -3.73
CA THR A 244 12.22 31.00 -4.08
C THR A 244 13.05 31.39 -5.30
N SER A 245 13.90 30.49 -5.77
CA SER A 245 14.68 30.72 -7.00
C SER A 245 13.83 30.73 -8.28
N LYS A 246 12.57 30.26 -8.23
CA LYS A 246 11.73 30.04 -9.41
C LYS A 246 10.32 30.64 -9.26
N SER A 247 9.93 31.05 -8.08
CA SER A 247 8.54 31.42 -7.79
C SER A 247 8.42 32.31 -6.56
N TYR A 248 7.27 32.96 -6.43
CA TYR A 248 6.78 33.60 -5.20
C TYR A 248 5.60 32.82 -4.64
N PHE A 249 5.65 32.49 -3.36
CA PHE A 249 4.53 31.90 -2.65
C PHE A 249 3.71 32.97 -1.90
N ALA A 250 2.39 32.81 -1.93
CA ALA A 250 1.49 33.44 -0.98
C ALA A 250 0.90 32.33 -0.09
N GLY A 251 1.34 32.27 1.16
CA GLY A 251 1.15 31.10 2.03
C GLY A 251 1.85 29.86 1.48
N ASP A 252 1.34 28.68 1.86
CA ASP A 252 1.80 27.39 1.31
C ASP A 252 0.96 26.91 0.13
N ALA A 253 -0.14 27.63 -0.19
CA ALA A 253 -1.16 27.16 -1.14
C ALA A 253 -1.02 27.72 -2.55
N PHE A 254 -0.47 28.92 -2.72
CA PHE A 254 -0.36 29.57 -4.03
C PHE A 254 1.10 29.87 -4.37
N GLU A 255 1.55 29.31 -5.49
CA GLU A 255 2.89 29.49 -6.04
C GLU A 255 2.80 30.24 -7.38
N PHE A 256 3.31 31.45 -7.46
CA PHE A 256 3.37 32.23 -8.68
C PHE A 256 4.73 32.04 -9.34
N MET A 257 4.73 31.32 -10.47
CA MET A 257 5.96 30.98 -11.20
C MET A 257 6.58 32.21 -11.85
N MET A 258 7.89 32.40 -11.75
CA MET A 258 8.63 33.51 -12.42
C MET A 258 8.80 33.26 -13.91
N GLY A 259 7.71 32.89 -14.60
CA GLY A 259 7.67 32.53 -16.01
C GLY A 259 6.86 31.26 -16.23
N LYS A 260 6.98 30.70 -17.42
CA LYS A 260 6.25 29.50 -17.81
C LYS A 260 6.81 28.25 -17.10
N GLY A 261 6.03 27.69 -16.18
CA GLY A 261 6.25 26.39 -15.54
C GLY A 261 5.54 25.25 -16.26
N PRO A 262 5.48 24.05 -15.63
CA PRO A 262 4.74 22.90 -16.14
C PRO A 262 3.24 23.19 -16.27
N GLY A 263 2.61 22.60 -17.30
CA GLY A 263 1.21 22.78 -17.63
C GLY A 263 0.92 24.13 -18.34
N LYS A 264 -0.20 24.17 -19.06
CA LYS A 264 -0.63 25.39 -19.77
C LYS A 264 -0.95 26.53 -18.79
N CYS A 265 -1.66 26.21 -17.71
CA CYS A 265 -2.08 27.17 -16.68
C CYS A 265 -1.15 27.18 -15.47
N GLY A 266 -0.33 26.16 -15.30
CA GLY A 266 0.51 25.92 -14.13
C GLY A 266 0.40 24.49 -13.63
N HIS A 267 0.54 24.27 -12.32
CA HIS A 267 0.55 22.93 -11.76
C HIS A 267 -0.24 22.83 -10.46
N ILE A 268 -0.63 21.58 -10.10
CA ILE A 268 -1.31 21.26 -8.84
C ILE A 268 -0.49 20.20 -8.12
N GLY A 269 -0.11 20.50 -6.89
CA GLY A 269 0.61 19.58 -6.03
C GLY A 269 -0.32 18.79 -5.10
N ILE A 270 -0.13 17.48 -5.05
CA ILE A 270 -0.81 16.55 -4.15
C ILE A 270 0.22 15.85 -3.28
N LYS A 271 0.15 16.06 -1.96
CA LYS A 271 0.98 15.35 -0.98
C LYS A 271 0.46 13.94 -0.77
N THR A 272 1.39 13.00 -0.55
CA THR A 272 1.07 11.61 -0.16
C THR A 272 2.06 11.09 0.86
N HIS A 273 1.66 10.11 1.69
CA HIS A 273 2.57 9.42 2.61
C HIS A 273 3.58 8.51 1.90
N PHE A 274 3.24 8.02 0.69
CA PHE A 274 4.06 7.08 -0.05
C PHE A 274 3.87 7.32 -1.55
N VAL A 275 4.79 8.06 -2.17
CA VAL A 275 4.72 8.37 -3.62
C VAL A 275 4.75 7.09 -4.46
N ASP A 276 5.59 6.12 -4.11
CA ASP A 276 5.69 4.82 -4.80
C ASP A 276 4.37 4.03 -4.78
N ARG A 277 3.67 3.98 -3.65
CA ARG A 277 2.36 3.32 -3.51
C ARG A 277 1.25 4.11 -4.21
N ALA A 278 1.31 5.44 -4.14
CA ALA A 278 0.36 6.30 -4.85
C ALA A 278 0.49 6.14 -6.37
N ILE A 279 1.72 6.07 -6.92
CA ILE A 279 1.95 5.76 -8.33
C ILE A 279 1.28 4.42 -8.71
N ALA A 280 1.54 3.37 -7.94
CA ALA A 280 0.96 2.06 -8.21
C ALA A 280 -0.58 2.06 -8.10
N TYR A 281 -1.13 2.77 -7.13
CA TYR A 281 -2.57 2.95 -6.96
C TYR A 281 -3.21 3.65 -8.16
N PHE A 282 -2.65 4.78 -8.59
CA PHE A 282 -3.20 5.52 -9.72
C PHE A 282 -2.97 4.81 -11.07
N LYS A 283 -1.86 4.07 -11.25
CA LYS A 283 -1.65 3.22 -12.43
C LYS A 283 -2.75 2.17 -12.57
N ARG A 284 -3.19 1.54 -11.47
CA ARG A 284 -4.33 0.61 -11.49
C ARG A 284 -5.65 1.28 -11.86
N MET A 285 -5.79 2.58 -11.63
CA MET A 285 -6.94 3.38 -12.06
C MET A 285 -6.83 3.90 -13.50
N GLY A 286 -5.77 3.53 -14.24
CA GLY A 286 -5.55 3.94 -15.63
C GLY A 286 -4.80 5.26 -15.82
N PHE A 287 -4.26 5.87 -14.75
CA PHE A 287 -3.42 7.06 -14.88
C PHE A 287 -2.01 6.70 -15.32
N GLU A 288 -1.43 7.54 -16.15
CA GLU A 288 -0.03 7.45 -16.58
C GLU A 288 0.81 8.55 -15.90
N PHE A 289 2.12 8.30 -15.79
CA PHE A 289 3.08 9.23 -15.19
C PHE A 289 4.20 9.57 -16.16
N ASP A 290 4.73 10.79 -16.06
CA ASP A 290 5.97 11.18 -16.71
C ASP A 290 7.15 10.64 -15.90
N GLU A 291 7.66 9.48 -16.32
CA GLU A 291 8.75 8.79 -15.61
C GLU A 291 10.05 9.60 -15.59
N SER A 292 10.24 10.54 -16.54
CA SER A 292 11.41 11.45 -16.57
C SER A 292 11.38 12.50 -15.46
N SER A 293 10.19 12.78 -14.90
CA SER A 293 9.98 13.74 -13.82
C SER A 293 10.24 13.15 -12.43
N ILE A 294 10.41 11.82 -12.32
CA ILE A 294 10.59 11.16 -11.02
C ILE A 294 11.88 11.65 -10.37
N THR A 295 11.74 12.15 -9.14
CA THR A 295 12.88 12.38 -8.27
C THR A 295 12.86 11.40 -7.10
N TYR A 296 14.06 11.03 -6.64
CA TYR A 296 14.23 10.03 -5.60
C TYR A 296 14.78 10.66 -4.31
N ASP A 297 14.45 10.07 -3.20
CA ASP A 297 15.05 10.40 -1.91
C ASP A 297 16.44 9.74 -1.81
N ASP A 298 17.45 10.54 -1.50
CA ASP A 298 18.88 10.10 -1.53
C ASP A 298 19.19 9.03 -0.48
N LYS A 299 18.42 8.99 0.62
CA LYS A 299 18.64 8.04 1.72
C LYS A 299 17.93 6.71 1.51
N THR A 300 16.73 6.76 0.95
CA THR A 300 15.87 5.58 0.83
C THR A 300 15.83 5.01 -0.58
N GLY A 301 16.25 5.78 -1.59
CA GLY A 301 16.13 5.43 -3.01
C GLY A 301 14.69 5.35 -3.51
N LYS A 302 13.71 5.81 -2.72
CA LYS A 302 12.30 5.78 -3.09
C LYS A 302 11.88 7.04 -3.85
N PRO A 303 10.90 6.95 -4.75
CA PRO A 303 10.31 8.12 -5.38
C PRO A 303 9.75 9.09 -4.33
N LYS A 304 10.10 10.36 -4.45
CA LYS A 304 9.59 11.44 -3.59
C LYS A 304 8.76 12.47 -4.35
N PHE A 305 8.78 12.42 -5.69
CA PHE A 305 8.07 13.35 -6.56
C PHE A 305 7.84 12.72 -7.92
N VAL A 306 6.70 13.02 -8.58
CA VAL A 306 6.41 12.62 -9.98
C VAL A 306 5.25 13.44 -10.54
N TYR A 307 5.28 13.83 -11.83
CA TYR A 307 4.14 14.35 -12.56
C TYR A 307 3.27 13.23 -13.14
N PHE A 308 1.94 13.44 -13.15
CA PHE A 308 1.06 12.73 -14.06
C PHE A 308 1.40 13.15 -15.51
N LYS A 309 1.19 12.24 -16.45
CA LYS A 309 1.50 12.49 -17.87
C LYS A 309 0.55 13.51 -18.50
N ASP A 310 -0.74 13.39 -18.16
CA ASP A 310 -1.78 14.24 -18.72
C ASP A 310 -2.10 15.42 -17.81
N GLU A 311 -2.37 16.57 -18.43
CA GLU A 311 -2.87 17.75 -17.74
C GLU A 311 -4.36 17.60 -17.40
N ILE A 312 -4.77 18.17 -16.27
CA ILE A 312 -6.18 18.32 -15.90
C ILE A 312 -6.57 19.78 -15.97
N ALA A 313 -7.49 20.13 -16.86
CA ALA A 313 -7.94 21.51 -17.09
C ALA A 313 -6.79 22.50 -17.39
N GLY A 314 -5.73 22.02 -18.05
CA GLY A 314 -4.54 22.81 -18.36
C GLY A 314 -3.53 22.95 -17.22
N PHE A 315 -3.72 22.21 -16.11
CA PHE A 315 -2.75 22.12 -15.04
C PHE A 315 -2.00 20.79 -15.10
N ALA A 316 -0.68 20.83 -15.02
CA ALA A 316 0.11 19.65 -14.74
C ALA A 316 -0.13 19.23 -13.27
N VAL A 317 -0.36 17.96 -13.01
CA VAL A 317 -0.58 17.46 -11.65
C VAL A 317 0.61 16.65 -11.20
N HIS A 318 1.06 16.82 -9.95
CA HIS A 318 2.16 16.04 -9.42
C HIS A 318 1.88 15.48 -8.03
N LEU A 319 2.53 14.34 -7.73
CA LEU A 319 2.61 13.78 -6.39
C LEU A 319 3.90 14.22 -5.73
N VAL A 320 3.85 14.50 -4.43
CA VAL A 320 5.03 14.83 -3.62
C VAL A 320 4.94 14.15 -2.25
N GLN A 321 6.07 13.67 -1.75
CA GLN A 321 6.19 13.01 -0.44
C GLN A 321 5.90 14.02 0.69
N LYS A 322 5.06 13.60 1.70
CA LYS A 322 4.85 14.32 2.96
C LYS A 322 6.09 14.33 3.82
#